data_49b5b392671e4377843464a4b9ddf83c
#
_entry.id   49b5b392671e4377843464a4b9ddf83c
#
_cell.length_a   1.000
_cell.length_b   1.000
_cell.length_c   1.000
_cell.angle_alpha   90.00
_cell.angle_beta   90.00
_cell.angle_gamma   90.00
#
_symmetry.space_group_name_H-M   'P 1'
#
loop_
_entity.id
_entity.type
_entity.pdbx_description
1 polymer ?
#
loop_
_entity_poly.entity_id
_entity_poly.type
_entity_poly.pdbx_seq_one_letter_code
_entity_poly.pdbx_strand_id
1 'polypeptide(L)'
;MEQFKNFENIPFECSSSLNLISVHPSLIEFARSALKTNHVRLYQAQAWAKFTGEADFDQAFHCDFGNHTLTVPSKDECLNSITFIIYFTDVTEAHGPTHYVNRTDSNNIEGMRRFLKHREDLQHQKELRKFERSAAGPAGTLLAYGIDVFHRGTNLTEPGGYRYAMTSCFKKAGNDAIGYTSWPWHFAKPWHNIFEHATPDQLNCFGVPLPGDPFWTEETLSLAQLRYPKWDMSEYL
;
A
#
# COMPACT_ATOMS: atom_id res chain seq x y z
N MET A 1 2.84 1.99 23.49
CA MET A 1 2.31 3.13 22.72
C MET A 1 1.95 2.64 21.35
N GLU A 2 0.70 2.69 20.96
CA GLU A 2 0.25 2.20 19.65
C GLU A 2 0.59 3.23 18.59
N GLN A 3 1.51 2.91 17.70
CA GLN A 3 1.91 3.78 16.61
C GLN A 3 0.82 3.96 15.55
N PHE A 4 -0.06 2.99 15.40
CA PHE A 4 -1.11 2.93 14.41
C PHE A 4 -2.47 2.73 15.10
N LYS A 5 -2.94 3.76 15.77
CA LYS A 5 -4.33 3.83 16.23
C LYS A 5 -5.22 4.19 15.05
N ASN A 6 -6.43 3.62 15.00
CA ASN A 6 -7.40 3.88 13.93
C ASN A 6 -6.94 3.43 12.54
N PHE A 7 -6.37 2.24 12.48
CA PHE A 7 -5.89 1.64 11.24
C PHE A 7 -7.04 0.85 10.57
N GLU A 8 -7.42 1.28 9.38
CA GLU A 8 -8.50 0.66 8.61
C GLU A 8 -7.97 -0.01 7.35
N ASN A 9 -8.49 -1.19 7.06
CA ASN A 9 -8.22 -1.92 5.81
C ASN A 9 -9.33 -1.69 4.79
N ILE A 10 -8.97 -1.64 3.52
CA ILE A 10 -9.94 -1.59 2.42
C ILE A 10 -10.89 -2.81 2.45
N PRO A 11 -12.18 -2.66 2.08
CA PRO A 11 -12.87 -1.40 1.81
C PRO A 11 -13.14 -0.62 3.10
N PHE A 12 -12.92 0.69 3.00
CA PHE A 12 -13.15 1.62 4.11
C PHE A 12 -14.63 1.94 4.25
N GLU A 13 -15.11 2.14 5.47
CA GLU A 13 -16.46 2.60 5.76
C GLU A 13 -16.60 4.11 5.54
N CYS A 14 -16.41 4.53 4.28
CA CYS A 14 -16.42 5.92 3.86
C CYS A 14 -16.89 6.03 2.40
N SER A 15 -16.68 7.21 1.79
CA SER A 15 -17.06 7.44 0.39
C SER A 15 -16.37 6.47 -0.57
N SER A 16 -17.05 6.14 -1.67
CA SER A 16 -16.48 5.36 -2.78
C SER A 16 -15.21 6.00 -3.33
N SER A 17 -15.16 7.32 -3.40
CA SER A 17 -14.00 8.06 -3.89
C SER A 17 -12.75 7.75 -3.09
N LEU A 18 -12.80 7.70 -1.74
CA LEU A 18 -11.65 7.36 -0.92
C LEU A 18 -11.21 5.91 -1.15
N ASN A 19 -12.15 4.98 -1.28
CA ASN A 19 -11.86 3.59 -1.60
C ASN A 19 -11.16 3.46 -2.97
N LEU A 20 -11.63 4.20 -3.98
CA LEU A 20 -11.10 4.13 -5.35
C LEU A 20 -9.73 4.82 -5.51
N ILE A 21 -9.32 5.68 -4.58
CA ILE A 21 -7.93 6.21 -4.58
C ILE A 21 -6.92 5.06 -4.50
N SER A 22 -7.21 4.00 -3.75
CA SER A 22 -6.30 2.85 -3.62
C SER A 22 -6.00 2.16 -4.96
N VAL A 23 -6.90 2.27 -5.92
CA VAL A 23 -6.80 1.73 -7.29
C VAL A 23 -6.96 2.84 -8.33
N HIS A 24 -6.50 4.04 -8.03
CA HIS A 24 -6.51 5.14 -9.00
C HIS A 24 -5.77 4.74 -10.28
N PRO A 25 -6.29 5.05 -11.48
CA PRO A 25 -5.65 4.66 -12.75
C PRO A 25 -4.15 5.01 -12.84
N SER A 26 -3.76 6.19 -12.36
CA SER A 26 -2.34 6.58 -12.36
C SER A 26 -1.47 5.70 -11.46
N LEU A 27 -2.00 5.17 -10.34
CA LEU A 27 -1.27 4.25 -9.46
C LEU A 27 -1.13 2.88 -10.14
N ILE A 28 -2.17 2.41 -10.82
CA ILE A 28 -2.17 1.17 -11.59
C ILE A 28 -1.12 1.24 -12.70
N GLU A 29 -1.11 2.31 -13.49
CA GLU A 29 -0.13 2.52 -14.57
C GLU A 29 1.31 2.60 -14.04
N PHE A 30 1.51 3.33 -12.94
CA PHE A 30 2.83 3.38 -12.30
C PHE A 30 3.27 2.00 -11.82
N ALA A 31 2.38 1.24 -11.17
CA ALA A 31 2.68 -0.10 -10.69
C ALA A 31 2.99 -1.07 -11.84
N ARG A 32 2.26 -1.00 -12.96
CA ARG A 32 2.54 -1.76 -14.20
C ARG A 32 3.93 -1.47 -14.72
N SER A 33 4.28 -0.21 -14.83
CA SER A 33 5.60 0.23 -15.30
C SER A 33 6.71 -0.24 -14.36
N ALA A 34 6.56 -0.01 -13.05
CA ALA A 34 7.57 -0.36 -12.04
C ALA A 34 7.79 -1.87 -11.92
N LEU A 35 6.72 -2.67 -12.04
CA LEU A 35 6.76 -4.13 -11.95
C LEU A 35 6.91 -4.82 -13.32
N LYS A 36 7.08 -4.05 -14.40
CA LYS A 36 7.27 -4.54 -15.78
C LYS A 36 6.23 -5.59 -16.19
N THR A 37 4.95 -5.35 -15.89
CA THR A 37 3.84 -6.25 -16.18
C THR A 37 2.55 -5.48 -16.45
N ASN A 38 1.71 -5.99 -17.33
CA ASN A 38 0.37 -5.44 -17.56
C ASN A 38 -0.65 -5.90 -16.52
N HIS A 39 -0.32 -6.91 -15.72
CA HIS A 39 -1.24 -7.53 -14.75
C HIS A 39 -0.74 -7.32 -13.33
N VAL A 40 -1.29 -6.33 -12.66
CA VAL A 40 -1.02 -6.03 -11.25
C VAL A 40 -2.20 -6.41 -10.36
N ARG A 41 -1.93 -6.62 -9.10
CA ARG A 41 -2.93 -6.86 -8.04
C ARG A 41 -2.64 -5.95 -6.86
N LEU A 42 -3.67 -5.29 -6.36
CA LEU A 42 -3.61 -4.67 -5.05
C LEU A 42 -3.64 -5.78 -4.00
N TYR A 43 -2.64 -5.88 -3.14
CA TYR A 43 -2.61 -6.89 -2.09
C TYR A 43 -2.81 -6.31 -0.69
N GLN A 44 -2.67 -4.99 -0.57
CA GLN A 44 -2.88 -4.25 0.67
C GLN A 44 -3.30 -2.82 0.35
N ALA A 45 -4.31 -2.31 1.04
CA ALA A 45 -4.58 -0.89 1.14
C ALA A 45 -5.10 -0.57 2.54
N GLN A 46 -4.52 0.44 3.16
CA GLN A 46 -4.75 0.76 4.57
C GLN A 46 -4.73 2.26 4.76
N ALA A 47 -5.70 2.78 5.51
CA ALA A 47 -5.76 4.17 5.90
C ALA A 47 -5.53 4.30 7.40
N TRP A 48 -4.89 5.38 7.83
CA TRP A 48 -4.66 5.66 9.24
C TRP A 48 -4.57 7.15 9.51
N ALA A 49 -4.87 7.47 10.77
CA ALA A 49 -4.69 8.80 11.33
C ALA A 49 -3.61 8.77 12.41
N LYS A 50 -2.82 9.82 12.48
CA LYS A 50 -1.95 10.13 13.61
C LYS A 50 -2.38 11.44 14.25
N PHE A 51 -2.31 11.52 15.58
CA PHE A 51 -2.60 12.71 16.35
C PHE A 51 -1.48 12.98 17.36
N THR A 52 -1.22 14.24 17.65
CA THR A 52 -0.23 14.63 18.68
C THR A 52 -0.59 14.01 20.04
N GLY A 53 0.40 13.49 20.75
CA GLY A 53 0.23 12.80 22.03
C GLY A 53 -0.18 11.33 21.92
N GLU A 54 -0.54 10.87 20.71
CA GLU A 54 -0.89 9.46 20.48
C GLU A 54 0.18 8.68 19.71
N ALA A 55 1.07 9.37 19.00
CA ALA A 55 2.04 8.79 18.09
C ALA A 55 3.48 9.26 18.34
N ASP A 56 3.87 9.43 19.59
CA ASP A 56 5.19 9.93 20.03
C ASP A 56 6.28 8.86 19.90
N PHE A 57 6.43 8.31 18.70
CA PHE A 57 7.32 7.19 18.48
C PHE A 57 8.00 7.27 17.11
N ASP A 58 9.33 7.33 17.14
CA ASP A 58 10.16 7.14 15.96
C ASP A 58 10.34 5.65 15.67
N GLN A 59 10.01 5.22 14.47
CA GLN A 59 10.35 3.86 14.05
C GLN A 59 11.86 3.74 13.77
N ALA A 60 12.41 2.58 14.02
CA ALA A 60 13.66 2.18 13.41
C ALA A 60 13.46 1.98 11.88
N PHE A 61 14.51 2.24 11.09
CA PHE A 61 14.49 1.88 9.68
C PHE A 61 14.22 0.40 9.49
N HIS A 62 13.33 0.09 8.56
CA HIS A 62 12.97 -1.26 8.19
C HIS A 62 12.58 -1.31 6.71
N CYS A 63 12.57 -2.51 6.15
CA CYS A 63 11.92 -2.82 4.87
C CYS A 63 10.66 -3.63 5.15
N ASP A 64 9.63 -3.45 4.34
CA ASP A 64 8.40 -4.24 4.44
C ASP A 64 8.57 -5.70 4.02
N PHE A 65 9.67 -6.03 3.40
CA PHE A 65 9.98 -7.35 2.87
C PHE A 65 9.73 -8.46 3.89
N GLY A 66 10.26 -8.32 5.09
CA GLY A 66 10.13 -9.32 6.16
C GLY A 66 8.72 -9.45 6.76
N ASN A 67 7.82 -8.52 6.45
CA ASN A 67 6.42 -8.56 6.89
C ASN A 67 5.48 -9.12 5.82
N HIS A 68 5.85 -9.02 4.54
CA HIS A 68 4.98 -9.34 3.42
C HIS A 68 5.35 -10.65 2.71
N THR A 69 6.55 -11.18 2.96
CA THR A 69 7.04 -12.42 2.34
C THR A 69 7.71 -13.35 3.37
N LEU A 70 7.79 -14.62 3.02
CA LEU A 70 8.57 -15.63 3.75
C LEU A 70 9.90 -15.96 3.04
N THR A 71 10.23 -15.25 1.97
CA THR A 71 11.39 -15.51 1.12
C THR A 71 12.50 -14.46 1.33
N VAL A 72 13.44 -14.39 0.42
CA VAL A 72 14.52 -13.40 0.36
C VAL A 72 14.36 -12.51 -0.87
N PRO A 73 14.95 -11.28 -0.89
CA PRO A 73 14.89 -10.40 -2.06
C PRO A 73 15.37 -11.10 -3.33
N SER A 74 14.63 -10.91 -4.42
CA SER A 74 14.97 -11.36 -5.75
C SER A 74 15.59 -10.23 -6.56
N LYS A 75 16.46 -10.59 -7.53
CA LYS A 75 16.92 -9.66 -8.57
C LYS A 75 15.83 -9.41 -9.64
N ASP A 76 14.85 -10.30 -9.74
CA ASP A 76 13.70 -10.10 -10.62
C ASP A 76 12.74 -9.10 -9.99
N GLU A 77 12.67 -7.90 -10.55
CA GLU A 77 11.79 -6.84 -10.08
C GLU A 77 10.30 -7.21 -10.17
N CYS A 78 9.94 -8.14 -11.07
CA CYS A 78 8.57 -8.66 -11.15
C CYS A 78 8.14 -9.43 -9.89
N LEU A 79 9.07 -9.89 -9.07
CA LEU A 79 8.81 -10.56 -7.79
C LEU A 79 8.77 -9.59 -6.60
N ASN A 80 9.03 -8.32 -6.83
CA ASN A 80 8.88 -7.26 -5.82
C ASN A 80 7.44 -6.74 -5.76
N SER A 81 7.23 -5.76 -4.92
CA SER A 81 6.01 -4.95 -4.89
C SER A 81 6.36 -3.47 -4.94
N ILE A 82 5.37 -2.66 -5.27
CA ILE A 82 5.42 -1.22 -5.17
C ILE A 82 4.40 -0.75 -4.12
N THR A 83 4.85 0.07 -3.20
CA THR A 83 4.04 0.71 -2.17
C THR A 83 3.91 2.18 -2.47
N PHE A 84 2.70 2.69 -2.36
CA PHE A 84 2.40 4.12 -2.38
C PHE A 84 1.97 4.55 -0.98
N ILE A 85 2.53 5.64 -0.47
CA ILE A 85 1.99 6.37 0.68
C ILE A 85 1.45 7.68 0.16
N ILE A 86 0.18 7.97 0.46
CA ILE A 86 -0.54 9.16 0.03
C ILE A 86 -0.90 9.97 1.27
N TYR A 87 -0.57 11.26 1.30
CA TYR A 87 -0.98 12.16 2.37
C TYR A 87 -2.25 12.92 1.98
N PHE A 88 -3.25 12.88 2.86
CA PHE A 88 -4.50 13.65 2.70
C PHE A 88 -4.47 15.00 3.42
N THR A 89 -3.43 15.25 4.18
CA THR A 89 -3.16 16.51 4.89
C THR A 89 -1.79 17.04 4.48
N ASP A 90 -1.55 18.33 4.71
CA ASP A 90 -0.19 18.88 4.64
C ASP A 90 0.66 18.21 5.72
N VAL A 91 1.86 17.78 5.36
CA VAL A 91 2.80 17.07 6.23
C VAL A 91 4.13 17.79 6.22
N THR A 92 4.42 18.53 7.26
CA THR A 92 5.74 19.10 7.55
C THR A 92 6.57 18.12 8.36
N GLU A 93 7.83 18.44 8.67
CA GLU A 93 8.65 17.60 9.56
C GLU A 93 8.00 17.41 10.95
N ALA A 94 7.30 18.42 11.45
CA ALA A 94 6.59 18.33 12.74
C ALA A 94 5.35 17.42 12.70
N HIS A 95 4.79 17.11 11.52
CA HIS A 95 3.68 16.18 11.34
C HIS A 95 4.13 14.72 11.20
N GLY A 96 5.40 14.42 11.39
CA GLY A 96 5.94 13.06 11.40
C GLY A 96 5.85 12.38 10.03
N PRO A 97 6.49 12.90 8.98
CA PRO A 97 6.50 12.29 7.64
C PRO A 97 7.15 10.91 7.65
N THR A 98 6.93 10.17 6.57
CA THR A 98 7.73 8.99 6.31
C THR A 98 9.12 9.42 5.86
N HIS A 99 10.16 8.89 6.51
CA HIS A 99 11.53 9.03 6.06
C HIS A 99 12.00 7.77 5.37
N TYR A 100 12.91 7.90 4.40
CA TYR A 100 13.40 6.78 3.61
C TYR A 100 14.87 6.95 3.23
N VAL A 101 15.50 5.84 2.86
CA VAL A 101 16.85 5.82 2.25
C VAL A 101 16.72 5.12 0.90
N ASN A 102 17.17 5.78 -0.17
CA ASN A 102 17.09 5.19 -1.50
C ASN A 102 17.99 3.93 -1.62
N ARG A 103 17.70 3.12 -2.65
CA ARG A 103 18.45 1.86 -2.87
C ARG A 103 19.93 2.09 -3.11
N THR A 104 20.28 3.13 -3.86
CA THR A 104 21.69 3.43 -4.18
C THR A 104 22.49 3.65 -2.92
N ASP A 105 22.01 4.55 -2.03
CA ASP A 105 22.70 4.87 -0.80
C ASP A 105 22.75 3.66 0.15
N SER A 106 21.64 2.96 0.33
CA SER A 106 21.58 1.80 1.24
C SER A 106 22.36 0.58 0.73
N ASN A 107 22.54 0.42 -0.58
CA ASN A 107 23.38 -0.66 -1.15
C ASN A 107 24.87 -0.47 -0.86
N ASN A 108 25.31 0.76 -0.61
CA ASN A 108 26.69 1.08 -0.28
C ASN A 108 27.03 0.84 1.20
N ILE A 109 26.06 0.50 2.03
CA ILE A 109 26.28 0.18 3.44
C ILE A 109 26.67 -1.29 3.56
N GLU A 110 27.89 -1.55 4.03
CA GLU A 110 28.42 -2.90 4.16
C GLU A 110 27.56 -3.77 5.09
N GLY A 111 27.34 -5.02 4.70
CA GLY A 111 26.59 -6.00 5.48
C GLY A 111 25.07 -5.77 5.51
N MET A 112 24.54 -4.75 4.82
CA MET A 112 23.12 -4.43 4.84
C MET A 112 22.27 -5.55 4.22
N ARG A 113 21.27 -6.04 4.97
CA ARG A 113 20.37 -7.12 4.55
C ARG A 113 18.91 -6.71 4.74
N ARG A 114 18.17 -6.55 3.65
CA ARG A 114 16.82 -5.97 3.61
C ARG A 114 15.70 -6.83 4.21
N PHE A 115 15.95 -8.14 4.36
CA PHE A 115 14.96 -9.09 4.91
C PHE A 115 15.15 -9.35 6.41
N LEU A 116 16.23 -8.86 7.03
CA LEU A 116 16.44 -8.98 8.46
C LEU A 116 15.75 -7.85 9.22
N LYS A 117 15.33 -8.14 10.45
CA LYS A 117 14.81 -7.11 11.37
C LYS A 117 16.01 -6.31 11.93
N HIS A 118 16.35 -5.21 11.27
CA HIS A 118 17.46 -4.36 11.67
C HIS A 118 17.16 -3.44 12.86
N ARG A 119 16.00 -3.58 13.51
CA ARG A 119 15.60 -2.70 14.62
C ARG A 119 16.62 -2.69 15.78
N GLU A 120 17.30 -3.80 15.99
CA GLU A 120 18.28 -3.99 17.07
C GLU A 120 19.72 -3.74 16.61
N ASP A 121 19.97 -3.59 15.33
CA ASP A 121 21.29 -3.30 14.77
C ASP A 121 21.55 -1.79 14.79
N LEU A 122 22.05 -1.30 15.93
CA LEU A 122 22.30 0.13 16.14
C LEU A 122 23.32 0.71 15.16
N GLN A 123 24.27 -0.09 14.67
CA GLN A 123 25.26 0.39 13.69
C GLN A 123 24.60 0.65 12.34
N HIS A 124 23.84 -0.29 11.81
CA HIS A 124 23.11 -0.10 10.56
C HIS A 124 22.09 1.05 10.64
N GLN A 125 21.42 1.21 11.78
CA GLN A 125 20.51 2.36 12.00
C GLN A 125 21.23 3.69 11.90
N LYS A 126 22.46 3.81 12.48
CA LYS A 126 23.27 5.03 12.38
C LYS A 126 23.73 5.29 10.94
N GLU A 127 24.15 4.26 10.22
CA GLU A 127 24.56 4.40 8.82
C GLU A 127 23.40 4.84 7.93
N LEU A 128 22.21 4.23 8.08
CA LEU A 128 21.00 4.61 7.32
C LEU A 128 20.61 6.07 7.56
N ARG A 129 20.72 6.57 8.80
CA ARG A 129 20.38 7.96 9.14
C ARG A 129 21.27 8.99 8.41
N LYS A 130 22.48 8.65 7.99
CA LYS A 130 23.34 9.55 7.21
C LYS A 130 22.79 9.87 5.82
N PHE A 131 21.95 8.99 5.29
CA PHE A 131 21.36 9.08 3.94
C PHE A 131 19.84 9.31 3.96
N GLU A 132 19.31 9.61 5.13
CA GLU A 132 17.89 9.79 5.36
C GLU A 132 17.33 10.97 4.56
N ARG A 133 16.17 10.76 3.96
CA ARG A 133 15.40 11.76 3.21
C ARG A 133 13.97 11.76 3.73
N SER A 134 13.36 12.92 3.73
CA SER A 134 11.98 13.12 4.14
C SER A 134 11.03 13.08 2.94
N ALA A 135 9.84 12.53 3.15
CA ALA A 135 8.71 12.63 2.24
C ALA A 135 7.70 13.71 2.67
N ALA A 136 8.13 14.69 3.47
CA ALA A 136 7.28 15.84 3.82
C ALA A 136 6.78 16.55 2.55
N GLY A 137 5.54 17.05 2.60
CA GLY A 137 4.96 17.77 1.46
C GLY A 137 3.49 18.13 1.70
N PRO A 138 2.87 18.87 0.77
CA PRO A 138 1.47 19.25 0.87
C PRO A 138 0.52 18.05 0.74
N ALA A 139 -0.75 18.26 1.07
CA ALA A 139 -1.81 17.28 0.80
C ALA A 139 -1.78 16.87 -0.68
N GLY A 140 -1.94 15.56 -0.94
CA GLY A 140 -1.75 14.96 -2.26
C GLY A 140 -0.32 14.49 -2.54
N THR A 141 0.65 14.72 -1.65
CA THR A 141 2.00 14.16 -1.79
C THR A 141 1.94 12.63 -1.82
N LEU A 142 2.62 12.06 -2.80
CA LEU A 142 2.75 10.63 -3.04
C LEU A 142 4.22 10.20 -2.89
N LEU A 143 4.49 9.28 -1.98
CA LEU A 143 5.76 8.56 -1.90
C LEU A 143 5.58 7.17 -2.51
N ALA A 144 6.35 6.85 -3.55
CA ALA A 144 6.36 5.52 -4.17
C ALA A 144 7.69 4.81 -3.88
N TYR A 145 7.65 3.55 -3.39
CA TYR A 145 8.86 2.79 -3.08
C TYR A 145 8.63 1.28 -3.20
N GLY A 146 9.71 0.56 -3.48
CA GLY A 146 9.69 -0.91 -3.52
C GLY A 146 9.73 -1.51 -2.10
N ILE A 147 9.25 -2.74 -1.97
CA ILE A 147 9.17 -3.50 -0.72
C ILE A 147 10.50 -3.59 0.05
N ASP A 148 11.61 -3.43 -0.65
CA ASP A 148 12.98 -3.53 -0.16
C ASP A 148 13.64 -2.17 0.15
N VAL A 149 12.90 -1.07 0.12
CA VAL A 149 13.40 0.26 0.46
C VAL A 149 13.31 0.49 1.96
N PHE A 150 14.41 0.89 2.57
CA PHE A 150 14.44 1.27 3.98
C PHE A 150 13.63 2.54 4.22
N HIS A 151 12.67 2.45 5.11
CA HIS A 151 11.83 3.56 5.51
C HIS A 151 11.48 3.47 7.00
N ARG A 152 10.96 4.57 7.54
CA ARG A 152 10.48 4.66 8.92
C ARG A 152 9.42 5.76 9.07
N GLY A 153 8.50 5.58 9.98
CA GLY A 153 7.66 6.68 10.45
C GLY A 153 8.41 7.52 11.48
N THR A 154 8.19 8.83 11.46
CA THR A 154 8.75 9.77 12.44
C THR A 154 7.68 10.27 13.40
N ASN A 155 8.08 10.88 14.51
CA ASN A 155 7.17 11.44 15.50
C ASN A 155 6.31 12.56 14.92
N LEU A 156 5.09 12.67 15.42
CA LEU A 156 4.22 13.81 15.21
C LEU A 156 4.34 14.72 16.45
N THR A 157 5.02 15.83 16.27
CA THR A 157 5.36 16.79 17.34
C THR A 157 4.63 18.13 17.23
N GLU A 158 3.90 18.37 16.14
CA GLU A 158 3.11 19.59 15.94
C GLU A 158 2.03 19.69 17.02
N PRO A 159 1.98 20.76 17.83
CA PRO A 159 0.96 20.91 18.87
C PRO A 159 -0.46 20.88 18.30
N GLY A 160 -1.30 19.94 18.76
CA GLY A 160 -2.64 19.73 18.25
C GLY A 160 -2.68 19.25 16.79
N GLY A 161 -1.55 18.77 16.27
CA GLY A 161 -1.41 18.34 14.89
C GLY A 161 -2.05 16.98 14.62
N TYR A 162 -2.28 16.74 13.35
CA TYR A 162 -2.81 15.45 12.85
C TYR A 162 -2.25 15.16 11.45
N ARG A 163 -2.23 13.88 11.09
CA ARG A 163 -1.87 13.41 9.75
C ARG A 163 -2.78 12.29 9.32
N TYR A 164 -3.41 12.43 8.17
CA TYR A 164 -4.17 11.39 7.50
C TYR A 164 -3.37 10.86 6.31
N ALA A 165 -3.22 9.54 6.24
CA ALA A 165 -2.46 8.89 5.20
C ALA A 165 -3.09 7.56 4.80
N MET A 166 -2.78 7.11 3.60
CA MET A 166 -3.14 5.79 3.09
C MET A 166 -1.94 5.14 2.42
N THR A 167 -1.80 3.82 2.59
CA THR A 167 -0.94 3.00 1.73
C THR A 167 -1.78 2.27 0.69
N SER A 168 -1.17 2.05 -0.49
CA SER A 168 -1.68 1.14 -1.52
C SER A 168 -0.51 0.34 -2.06
N CYS A 169 -0.58 -0.99 -1.94
CA CYS A 169 0.53 -1.88 -2.24
C CYS A 169 0.15 -2.83 -3.37
N PHE A 170 0.91 -2.78 -4.46
CA PHE A 170 0.68 -3.59 -5.65
C PHE A 170 1.77 -4.63 -5.84
N LYS A 171 1.37 -5.79 -6.33
CA LYS A 171 2.25 -6.87 -6.79
C LYS A 171 1.86 -7.33 -8.19
N LYS A 172 2.75 -8.04 -8.88
CA LYS A 172 2.41 -8.73 -10.12
C LYS A 172 1.36 -9.81 -9.84
N ALA A 173 0.38 -9.98 -10.74
CA ALA A 173 -0.53 -11.11 -10.71
C ALA A 173 0.26 -12.43 -10.78
N GLY A 174 -0.14 -13.42 -9.98
CA GLY A 174 0.57 -14.71 -9.88
C GLY A 174 1.88 -14.67 -9.07
N ASN A 175 2.24 -13.54 -8.46
CA ASN A 175 3.33 -13.53 -7.48
C ASN A 175 2.82 -14.03 -6.12
N ASP A 176 2.94 -15.32 -5.87
CA ASP A 176 2.46 -15.97 -4.65
C ASP A 176 3.44 -15.84 -3.47
N ALA A 177 4.65 -15.30 -3.71
CA ALA A 177 5.59 -14.99 -2.64
C ALA A 177 5.08 -13.86 -1.73
N ILE A 178 4.18 -13.00 -2.22
CA ILE A 178 3.53 -11.92 -1.46
C ILE A 178 2.06 -12.28 -1.27
N GLY A 179 1.65 -12.47 -0.01
CA GLY A 179 0.26 -12.76 0.34
C GLY A 179 -0.65 -11.52 0.27
N TYR A 180 -1.97 -11.76 0.27
CA TYR A 180 -2.96 -10.69 0.47
C TYR A 180 -3.10 -10.40 1.96
N THR A 181 -3.04 -9.13 2.36
CA THR A 181 -3.13 -8.72 3.76
C THR A 181 -4.37 -7.90 4.10
N SER A 182 -5.14 -7.48 3.08
CA SER A 182 -6.25 -6.55 3.25
C SER A 182 -7.66 -7.15 3.13
N TRP A 183 -7.80 -8.43 2.79
CA TRP A 183 -9.13 -9.01 2.57
C TRP A 183 -9.70 -9.91 3.68
N PRO A 184 -9.18 -10.01 4.91
CA PRO A 184 -9.84 -10.80 5.93
C PRO A 184 -11.25 -10.29 6.18
N TRP A 185 -12.21 -11.20 6.41
CA TRP A 185 -13.61 -10.87 6.73
C TRP A 185 -14.35 -10.07 5.65
N HIS A 186 -14.11 -10.36 4.39
CA HIS A 186 -14.68 -9.64 3.24
C HIS A 186 -16.22 -9.56 3.23
N PHE A 187 -16.95 -10.50 3.86
CA PHE A 187 -18.41 -10.41 3.98
C PHE A 187 -18.89 -9.30 4.92
N ALA A 188 -18.08 -8.93 5.90
CA ALA A 188 -18.38 -7.86 6.84
C ALA A 188 -17.97 -6.48 6.34
N LYS A 189 -17.32 -6.39 5.18
CA LYS A 189 -16.78 -5.16 4.64
C LYS A 189 -17.68 -4.59 3.53
N PRO A 190 -17.77 -3.25 3.39
CA PRO A 190 -18.65 -2.60 2.42
C PRO A 190 -18.11 -2.65 0.97
N TRP A 191 -17.86 -3.85 0.42
CA TRP A 191 -17.34 -4.04 -0.94
C TRP A 191 -18.25 -3.40 -2.01
N HIS A 192 -19.55 -3.28 -1.75
CA HIS A 192 -20.48 -2.59 -2.65
C HIS A 192 -20.04 -1.16 -2.96
N ASN A 193 -19.37 -0.44 -2.03
CA ASN A 193 -18.83 0.90 -2.27
C ASN A 193 -17.73 0.92 -3.37
N ILE A 194 -17.11 -0.22 -3.64
CA ILE A 194 -16.15 -0.36 -4.72
C ILE A 194 -16.84 -0.86 -5.98
N PHE A 195 -17.60 -1.96 -5.90
CA PHE A 195 -18.22 -2.59 -7.06
C PHE A 195 -19.21 -1.67 -7.82
N GLU A 196 -19.93 -0.80 -7.12
CA GLU A 196 -20.87 0.13 -7.72
C GLU A 196 -20.20 1.27 -8.52
N HIS A 197 -18.89 1.48 -8.38
CA HIS A 197 -18.21 2.67 -8.94
C HIS A 197 -16.87 2.37 -9.63
N ALA A 198 -16.34 1.17 -9.46
CA ALA A 198 -15.05 0.80 -10.02
C ALA A 198 -15.18 0.35 -11.48
N THR A 199 -14.20 0.72 -12.30
CA THR A 199 -14.06 0.17 -13.66
C THR A 199 -13.63 -1.31 -13.62
N PRO A 200 -13.81 -2.08 -14.72
CA PRO A 200 -13.30 -3.44 -14.80
C PRO A 200 -11.81 -3.55 -14.50
N ASP A 201 -10.99 -2.60 -14.94
CA ASP A 201 -9.55 -2.58 -14.68
C ASP A 201 -9.23 -2.37 -13.18
N GLN A 202 -9.97 -1.50 -12.51
CA GLN A 202 -9.86 -1.31 -11.06
C GLN A 202 -10.29 -2.57 -10.30
N LEU A 203 -11.39 -3.21 -10.69
CA LEU A 203 -11.87 -4.46 -10.11
C LEU A 203 -10.85 -5.60 -10.35
N ASN A 204 -10.20 -5.62 -11.50
CA ASN A 204 -9.15 -6.60 -11.78
C ASN A 204 -7.96 -6.49 -10.82
N CYS A 205 -7.66 -5.30 -10.30
CA CYS A 205 -6.63 -5.15 -9.25
C CYS A 205 -6.98 -5.89 -7.95
N PHE A 206 -8.26 -6.14 -7.69
CA PHE A 206 -8.74 -6.95 -6.56
C PHE A 206 -8.91 -8.44 -6.91
N GLY A 207 -8.59 -8.83 -8.15
CA GLY A 207 -8.69 -10.21 -8.61
C GLY A 207 -10.02 -10.57 -9.28
N VAL A 208 -10.90 -9.60 -9.53
CA VAL A 208 -12.11 -9.83 -10.34
C VAL A 208 -11.69 -10.06 -11.80
N PRO A 209 -12.10 -11.14 -12.45
CA PRO A 209 -11.76 -11.39 -13.84
C PRO A 209 -12.24 -10.27 -14.77
N LEU A 210 -11.46 -9.96 -15.81
CA LEU A 210 -11.84 -8.94 -16.80
C LEU A 210 -13.03 -9.39 -17.66
N PRO A 211 -13.77 -8.45 -18.27
CA PRO A 211 -14.75 -8.78 -19.31
C PRO A 211 -14.16 -9.71 -20.38
N GLY A 212 -14.94 -10.71 -20.80
CA GLY A 212 -14.50 -11.72 -21.75
C GLY A 212 -13.65 -12.86 -21.19
N ASP A 213 -13.33 -12.85 -19.90
CA ASP A 213 -12.68 -13.99 -19.23
C ASP A 213 -13.65 -15.20 -19.21
N PRO A 214 -13.19 -16.44 -19.47
CA PRO A 214 -14.01 -17.65 -19.41
C PRO A 214 -14.71 -17.93 -18.07
N PHE A 215 -14.32 -17.25 -17.01
CA PHE A 215 -15.02 -17.27 -15.73
C PHE A 215 -16.47 -16.76 -15.86
N TRP A 216 -16.71 -15.81 -16.76
CA TRP A 216 -18.02 -15.18 -16.92
C TRP A 216 -18.94 -16.02 -17.79
N THR A 217 -19.82 -16.74 -17.15
CA THR A 217 -20.93 -17.51 -17.74
C THR A 217 -22.25 -16.87 -17.34
N GLU A 218 -23.37 -17.26 -17.96
CA GLU A 218 -24.69 -16.81 -17.53
C GLU A 218 -24.94 -17.06 -16.04
N GLU A 219 -24.49 -18.20 -15.52
CA GLU A 219 -24.60 -18.56 -14.11
C GLU A 219 -23.76 -17.61 -13.22
N THR A 220 -22.46 -17.44 -13.52
CA THR A 220 -21.58 -16.62 -12.69
C THR A 220 -21.93 -15.14 -12.75
N LEU A 221 -22.40 -14.64 -13.90
CA LEU A 221 -22.96 -13.28 -14.02
C LEU A 221 -24.20 -13.09 -13.15
N SER A 222 -25.14 -14.03 -13.22
CA SER A 222 -26.35 -13.98 -12.40
C SER A 222 -26.02 -14.00 -10.90
N LEU A 223 -25.11 -14.86 -10.46
CA LEU A 223 -24.71 -14.95 -9.07
C LEU A 223 -23.95 -13.70 -8.60
N ALA A 224 -23.11 -13.13 -9.43
CA ALA A 224 -22.40 -11.88 -9.13
C ALA A 224 -23.37 -10.70 -9.00
N GLN A 225 -24.38 -10.61 -9.87
CA GLN A 225 -25.43 -9.59 -9.79
C GLN A 225 -26.27 -9.72 -8.51
N LEU A 226 -26.56 -10.95 -8.07
CA LEU A 226 -27.26 -11.19 -6.79
C LEU A 226 -26.39 -10.74 -5.60
N ARG A 227 -25.10 -10.94 -5.67
CA ARG A 227 -24.16 -10.54 -4.62
C ARG A 227 -23.96 -9.02 -4.53
N TYR A 228 -23.95 -8.35 -5.67
CA TYR A 228 -23.79 -6.90 -5.81
C TYR A 228 -24.92 -6.31 -6.67
N PRO A 229 -26.14 -6.13 -6.11
CA PRO A 229 -27.33 -5.81 -6.90
C PRO A 229 -27.28 -4.49 -7.68
N LYS A 230 -26.41 -3.55 -7.26
CA LYS A 230 -26.26 -2.24 -7.91
C LYS A 230 -25.02 -2.13 -8.77
N TRP A 231 -24.24 -3.21 -8.89
CA TRP A 231 -23.08 -3.23 -9.78
C TRP A 231 -23.55 -3.17 -11.24
N ASP A 232 -23.06 -2.16 -11.97
CA ASP A 232 -23.27 -2.10 -13.43
C ASP A 232 -22.36 -3.13 -14.11
N MET A 233 -22.95 -4.23 -14.57
CA MET A 233 -22.23 -5.32 -15.24
C MET A 233 -22.30 -5.22 -16.76
N SER A 234 -22.73 -4.08 -17.33
CA SER A 234 -22.93 -3.94 -18.79
C SER A 234 -21.67 -4.27 -19.62
N GLU A 235 -20.48 -3.98 -19.10
CA GLU A 235 -19.22 -4.32 -19.76
C GLU A 235 -18.86 -5.83 -19.71
N TYR A 236 -19.54 -6.60 -18.85
CA TYR A 236 -19.30 -8.03 -18.66
C TYR A 236 -20.26 -8.94 -19.45
N LEU A 237 -21.35 -8.35 -19.98
CA LEU A 237 -22.36 -9.02 -20.77
C LEU A 237 -21.98 -9.07 -22.26
#